data_76eaa01335b919d08c8e115968d7c2ac
#
_entry.id   76eaa01335b919d08c8e115968d7c2ac
#
_cell.length_a   1.000
_cell.length_b   1.000
_cell.length_c   1.000
_cell.angle_alpha   90.00
_cell.angle_beta   90.00
_cell.angle_gamma   90.00
#
_symmetry.space_group_name_H-M   'P 1'
#
loop_
_entity.id
_entity.type
_entity.pdbx_description
1 polymer ?
#
loop_
_entity_poly.entity_id
_entity_poly.type
_entity_poly.pdbx_seq_one_letter_code
_entity_poly.pdbx_strand_id
1 'polypeptide(L)'
;MRCLPVFLLLLLFTHSVFACDPVARKNDSAMRELTWDLYLDKVQGAWMGKMIGVTFGQPWEFQYQNTPIGFDITDWPLSPTRMKDYRARAVNKPGQEDWDPITRESDNQKVVILHGFIEASEKEHPSFGAPDNDDIYINILFLHCLRRYGIDVDPVTVAHEWDKRIRKVWHANNAGLENIRKGILPPDSGNPRYNLHADDIDFQIESDVFGMIAPGMPQVSNRYGERMGHIMNYGDGVYGGMFISAMYTQAFFARNIREVVEKGLKAIPAKSQYAQLIRDVIRWHDENPDDWLKTWHLVQEKWGEADHCPDGYKQPFNIDAKLNGGYVVMGLLYGNGDWYKTMNYASRAGQDADCNPANAAGILGTLIGAHAIPAEYRDPLHNTYWNKTLAGLPDSYEIDVLAEDTAQVGLKVLLANGGDVSTHDGKLVLHVPMQEPTPPATLEQVHWQDDKPVLP
;
A
#
# COMPACT_ATOMS: atom_id res chain seq x y z
N MET A 1 -51.11 -2.41 9.58
CA MET A 1 -51.76 -1.65 8.49
C MET A 1 -51.76 -0.17 8.81
N ARG A 2 -50.91 0.60 8.16
CA ARG A 2 -51.04 2.03 7.83
C ARG A 2 -49.82 2.45 7.03
N CYS A 3 -49.98 2.55 5.73
CA CYS A 3 -49.06 3.18 4.80
C CYS A 3 -49.05 4.70 5.00
N LEU A 4 -47.85 5.30 5.00
CA LEU A 4 -47.71 6.74 4.77
C LEU A 4 -46.99 6.98 3.43
N PRO A 5 -47.46 7.90 2.61
CA PRO A 5 -46.86 8.18 1.32
C PRO A 5 -45.69 9.17 1.44
N VAL A 6 -44.67 8.91 0.63
CA VAL A 6 -43.53 9.81 0.42
C VAL A 6 -44.01 10.96 -0.48
N PHE A 7 -43.94 12.20 0.00
CA PHE A 7 -44.17 13.39 -0.79
C PHE A 7 -42.88 13.79 -1.52
N LEU A 8 -42.96 13.72 -2.85
CA LEU A 8 -41.94 14.26 -3.76
C LEU A 8 -42.17 15.77 -3.91
N LEU A 9 -41.30 16.60 -3.38
CA LEU A 9 -41.34 18.05 -3.55
C LEU A 9 -40.55 18.44 -4.80
N LEU A 10 -41.27 18.70 -5.91
CA LEU A 10 -40.71 19.35 -7.10
C LEU A 10 -40.62 20.86 -6.84
N LEU A 11 -39.41 21.39 -6.73
CA LEU A 11 -39.16 22.83 -6.78
C LEU A 11 -38.80 23.22 -8.22
N LEU A 12 -39.70 23.90 -8.87
CA LEU A 12 -39.50 24.59 -10.14
C LEU A 12 -38.69 25.88 -9.89
N PHE A 13 -37.46 25.93 -10.34
CA PHE A 13 -36.70 27.17 -10.47
C PHE A 13 -36.73 27.64 -11.93
N THR A 14 -37.21 28.85 -12.13
CA THR A 14 -37.26 29.54 -13.42
C THR A 14 -35.89 29.99 -13.86
N HIS A 15 -35.56 29.70 -15.11
CA HIS A 15 -34.29 29.94 -15.78
C HIS A 15 -34.05 31.43 -16.07
N SER A 16 -32.86 31.88 -15.67
CA SER A 16 -32.19 32.98 -16.37
C SER A 16 -31.04 32.34 -17.16
N VAL A 17 -31.19 32.33 -18.48
CA VAL A 17 -30.18 31.80 -19.40
C VAL A 17 -29.06 32.83 -19.52
N PHE A 18 -27.94 32.62 -18.86
CA PHE A 18 -26.68 33.20 -19.27
C PHE A 18 -25.98 32.21 -20.22
N ALA A 19 -25.89 32.61 -21.48
CA ALA A 19 -25.07 31.90 -22.44
C ALA A 19 -23.61 32.05 -22.02
N CYS A 20 -23.04 30.99 -21.47
CA CYS A 20 -21.57 30.83 -21.35
C CYS A 20 -21.09 30.14 -22.63
N ASP A 21 -20.13 30.76 -23.30
CA ASP A 21 -19.43 30.19 -24.45
C ASP A 21 -18.92 28.79 -24.12
N PRO A 22 -18.97 27.82 -25.04
CA PRO A 22 -18.45 26.49 -24.82
C PRO A 22 -16.93 26.56 -24.77
N VAL A 23 -16.36 26.59 -23.57
CA VAL A 23 -14.94 26.27 -23.39
C VAL A 23 -14.71 24.89 -24.00
N ALA A 24 -13.92 24.85 -25.04
CA ALA A 24 -13.55 23.66 -25.79
C ALA A 24 -13.09 22.56 -24.81
N ARG A 25 -13.90 21.52 -24.65
CA ARG A 25 -13.48 20.25 -24.05
C ARG A 25 -12.45 19.60 -24.99
N LYS A 26 -11.18 19.90 -24.77
CA LYS A 26 -10.09 19.10 -25.29
C LYS A 26 -9.71 18.11 -24.19
N ASN A 27 -10.27 16.93 -24.25
CA ASN A 27 -9.66 15.62 -23.93
C ASN A 27 -10.73 14.57 -24.17
N ASP A 28 -10.70 13.92 -25.34
CA ASP A 28 -11.31 12.61 -25.55
C ASP A 28 -10.52 11.56 -24.75
N SER A 29 -10.56 11.63 -23.42
CA SER A 29 -10.19 10.48 -22.60
C SER A 29 -11.22 9.40 -22.89
N ALA A 30 -10.78 8.26 -23.42
CA ALA A 30 -11.67 7.16 -23.68
C ALA A 30 -12.40 6.76 -22.40
N MET A 31 -13.73 6.88 -22.39
CA MET A 31 -14.54 6.38 -21.27
C MET A 31 -14.52 4.85 -21.31
N ARG A 32 -14.35 4.22 -20.15
CA ARG A 32 -14.50 2.77 -20.00
C ARG A 32 -15.59 2.46 -18.98
N GLU A 33 -16.34 1.41 -19.27
CA GLU A 33 -17.37 0.91 -18.39
C GLU A 33 -16.80 -0.04 -17.33
N LEU A 34 -17.31 0.08 -16.11
CA LEU A 34 -17.03 -0.80 -14.99
C LEU A 34 -18.34 -1.00 -14.23
N THR A 35 -18.88 -2.21 -14.19
CA THR A 35 -20.08 -2.46 -13.41
C THR A 35 -19.80 -2.31 -11.92
N TRP A 36 -20.78 -1.85 -11.16
CA TRP A 36 -20.65 -1.70 -9.70
C TRP A 36 -20.23 -3.01 -9.03
N ASP A 37 -20.87 -4.12 -9.43
CA ASP A 37 -20.55 -5.45 -8.87
C ASP A 37 -19.07 -5.80 -9.09
N LEU A 38 -18.54 -5.53 -10.30
CA LEU A 38 -17.13 -5.81 -10.62
C LEU A 38 -16.19 -4.84 -9.91
N TYR A 39 -16.59 -3.56 -9.78
CA TYR A 39 -15.80 -2.59 -9.01
C TYR A 39 -15.68 -3.01 -7.56
N LEU A 40 -16.80 -3.36 -6.92
CA LEU A 40 -16.85 -3.82 -5.54
C LEU A 40 -16.04 -5.10 -5.34
N ASP A 41 -16.17 -6.09 -6.22
CA ASP A 41 -15.40 -7.33 -6.17
C ASP A 41 -13.88 -7.06 -6.24
N LYS A 42 -13.45 -6.14 -7.09
CA LYS A 42 -12.03 -5.76 -7.21
C LYS A 42 -11.53 -4.98 -6.00
N VAL A 43 -12.33 -4.09 -5.42
CA VAL A 43 -11.98 -3.38 -4.17
C VAL A 43 -11.90 -4.35 -2.99
N GLN A 44 -12.83 -5.30 -2.91
CA GLN A 44 -12.77 -6.36 -1.91
C GLN A 44 -11.53 -7.24 -2.11
N GLY A 45 -11.19 -7.56 -3.36
CA GLY A 45 -9.96 -8.28 -3.71
C GLY A 45 -8.69 -7.52 -3.29
N ALA A 46 -8.69 -6.20 -3.41
CA ALA A 46 -7.60 -5.33 -2.93
C ALA A 46 -7.39 -5.45 -1.42
N TRP A 47 -8.44 -5.26 -0.63
CA TRP A 47 -8.38 -5.38 0.84
C TRP A 47 -8.01 -6.78 1.30
N MET A 48 -8.66 -7.81 0.76
CA MET A 48 -8.33 -9.21 1.08
C MET A 48 -6.89 -9.54 0.72
N GLY A 49 -6.45 -9.16 -0.48
CA GLY A 49 -5.09 -9.42 -0.94
C GLY A 49 -4.04 -8.80 -0.03
N LYS A 50 -4.24 -7.54 0.34
CA LYS A 50 -3.35 -6.86 1.28
C LYS A 50 -3.29 -7.56 2.64
N MET A 51 -4.45 -7.88 3.21
CA MET A 51 -4.54 -8.57 4.51
C MET A 51 -3.94 -9.98 4.48
N ILE A 52 -4.14 -10.72 3.39
CA ILE A 52 -3.54 -12.04 3.20
C ILE A 52 -2.02 -11.91 3.09
N GLY A 53 -1.53 -10.95 2.29
CA GLY A 53 -0.10 -10.73 2.08
C GLY A 53 0.64 -10.39 3.38
N VAL A 54 0.10 -9.46 4.18
CA VAL A 54 0.63 -9.15 5.52
C VAL A 54 0.70 -10.41 6.39
N THR A 55 -0.42 -11.12 6.50
CA THR A 55 -0.49 -12.32 7.36
C THR A 55 0.47 -13.42 6.88
N PHE A 56 0.68 -13.54 5.56
CA PHE A 56 1.61 -14.50 4.96
C PHE A 56 3.07 -14.16 5.28
N GLY A 57 3.44 -12.90 5.20
CA GLY A 57 4.79 -12.43 5.39
C GLY A 57 5.21 -12.16 6.83
N GLN A 58 4.28 -11.79 7.72
CA GLN A 58 4.52 -11.39 9.11
C GLN A 58 5.44 -12.31 9.93
N PRO A 59 5.42 -13.66 9.78
CA PRO A 59 6.35 -14.53 10.49
C PRO A 59 7.81 -14.36 10.11
N TRP A 60 8.08 -13.73 8.97
CA TRP A 60 9.41 -13.58 8.38
C TRP A 60 9.97 -12.17 8.52
N GLU A 61 9.15 -11.22 8.89
CA GLU A 61 9.57 -9.85 9.19
C GLU A 61 10.70 -9.84 10.24
N PHE A 62 11.70 -8.99 10.05
CA PHE A 62 12.91 -8.89 10.87
C PHE A 62 13.83 -10.14 10.89
N GLN A 63 13.52 -11.21 10.17
CA GLN A 63 14.32 -12.44 10.24
C GLN A 63 15.34 -12.58 9.10
N TYR A 64 15.08 -11.96 7.95
CA TYR A 64 15.91 -12.06 6.76
C TYR A 64 16.21 -10.66 6.23
N GLN A 65 17.29 -10.08 6.75
CA GLN A 65 17.72 -8.72 6.41
C GLN A 65 19.00 -8.82 5.57
N ASN A 66 19.03 -8.06 4.45
CA ASN A 66 20.12 -8.14 3.47
C ASN A 66 20.42 -9.57 2.97
N THR A 67 19.44 -10.45 3.05
CA THR A 67 19.54 -11.84 2.58
C THR A 67 18.16 -12.37 2.19
N PRO A 68 18.02 -13.14 1.11
CA PRO A 68 16.75 -13.71 0.72
C PRO A 68 16.39 -14.93 1.57
N ILE A 69 15.10 -15.22 1.72
CA ILE A 69 14.63 -16.48 2.32
C ILE A 69 14.90 -17.60 1.34
N GLY A 70 15.81 -18.51 1.70
CA GLY A 70 16.34 -19.58 0.82
C GLY A 70 15.39 -20.75 0.54
N PHE A 71 14.13 -20.70 0.95
CA PHE A 71 13.14 -21.79 0.79
C PHE A 71 11.74 -21.23 0.49
N ASP A 72 10.90 -22.04 -0.11
CA ASP A 72 9.49 -21.67 -0.37
C ASP A 72 8.67 -21.66 0.92
N ILE A 73 7.87 -20.63 1.10
CA ILE A 73 6.96 -20.48 2.24
C ILE A 73 5.67 -21.26 1.92
N THR A 74 5.57 -22.50 2.37
CA THR A 74 4.51 -23.43 1.96
C THR A 74 3.36 -23.54 2.96
N ASP A 75 3.51 -23.01 4.16
CA ASP A 75 2.51 -23.19 5.21
C ASP A 75 1.55 -22.01 5.30
N TRP A 76 0.32 -22.24 4.93
CA TRP A 76 -0.79 -21.32 5.04
C TRP A 76 -2.07 -22.06 5.49
N PRO A 77 -2.91 -21.49 6.36
CA PRO A 77 -2.63 -20.35 7.25
C PRO A 77 -1.65 -20.75 8.34
N LEU A 78 -0.77 -19.82 8.71
CA LEU A 78 0.18 -20.06 9.80
C LEU A 78 -0.57 -20.07 11.14
N SER A 79 -0.58 -21.21 11.81
CA SER A 79 -1.02 -21.26 13.20
C SER A 79 0.09 -20.70 14.12
N PRO A 80 -0.26 -20.13 15.29
CA PRO A 80 0.72 -19.68 16.27
C PRO A 80 1.77 -20.75 16.63
N THR A 81 1.35 -22.02 16.68
CA THR A 81 2.25 -23.15 16.95
C THR A 81 3.25 -23.35 15.81
N ARG A 82 2.83 -23.26 14.54
CA ARG A 82 3.71 -23.38 13.39
C ARG A 82 4.67 -22.19 13.29
N MET A 83 4.24 -20.99 13.65
CA MET A 83 5.14 -19.84 13.74
C MET A 83 6.32 -20.08 14.69
N LYS A 84 6.07 -20.69 15.86
CA LYS A 84 7.13 -21.10 16.79
C LYS A 84 8.09 -22.10 16.18
N ASP A 85 7.59 -23.10 15.46
CA ASP A 85 8.39 -24.13 14.80
C ASP A 85 9.27 -23.56 13.69
N TYR A 86 8.78 -22.60 12.91
CA TYR A 86 9.55 -21.92 11.87
C TYR A 86 10.68 -21.06 12.45
N ARG A 87 10.42 -20.33 13.51
CA ARG A 87 11.42 -19.53 14.21
C ARG A 87 12.51 -20.39 14.83
N ALA A 88 12.12 -21.49 15.46
CA ALA A 88 13.08 -22.48 15.97
C ALA A 88 13.96 -23.08 14.86
N ARG A 89 13.43 -23.21 13.64
CA ARG A 89 14.19 -23.70 12.47
C ARG A 89 15.08 -22.63 11.86
N ALA A 90 14.67 -21.36 11.86
CA ALA A 90 15.45 -20.25 11.34
C ALA A 90 16.74 -20.04 12.16
N VAL A 91 16.65 -20.19 13.47
CA VAL A 91 17.77 -20.07 14.41
C VAL A 91 18.86 -21.16 14.23
N ASN A 92 18.52 -22.31 13.65
CA ASN A 92 19.41 -23.48 13.59
C ASN A 92 19.90 -23.83 12.18
N LYS A 93 19.96 -22.91 11.21
CA LYS A 93 20.38 -23.24 9.84
C LYS A 93 21.89 -23.19 9.65
N PRO A 94 22.49 -24.27 9.12
CA PRO A 94 23.88 -24.24 8.65
C PRO A 94 24.02 -23.23 7.48
N GLY A 95 25.02 -22.35 7.56
CA GLY A 95 25.34 -21.36 6.53
C GLY A 95 24.82 -19.94 6.80
N GLN A 96 24.13 -19.72 7.90
CA GLN A 96 23.80 -18.38 8.44
C GLN A 96 24.64 -18.07 9.70
N GLU A 97 25.77 -18.75 9.87
CA GLU A 97 26.59 -18.69 11.07
C GLU A 97 27.15 -17.31 11.38
N ASP A 98 27.23 -16.43 10.38
CA ASP A 98 27.72 -15.06 10.56
C ASP A 98 26.63 -14.03 10.76
N TRP A 99 25.36 -14.44 10.68
CA TRP A 99 24.23 -13.53 10.80
C TRP A 99 23.10 -14.14 11.64
N ASP A 100 23.24 -14.04 12.94
CA ASP A 100 22.18 -14.31 13.90
C ASP A 100 21.84 -13.01 14.62
N PRO A 101 20.74 -12.34 14.23
CA PRO A 101 20.28 -11.13 14.92
C PRO A 101 19.91 -11.41 16.37
N ILE A 102 19.74 -12.68 16.73
CA ILE A 102 19.35 -13.16 18.06
C ILE A 102 20.57 -13.28 18.99
N THR A 103 21.79 -13.43 18.46
CA THR A 103 23.00 -13.70 19.27
C THR A 103 23.93 -12.52 19.46
N ARG A 104 23.70 -11.35 18.85
CA ARG A 104 24.49 -10.15 19.16
C ARG A 104 24.06 -9.56 20.50
N GLU A 105 25.02 -9.29 21.39
CA GLU A 105 24.75 -8.71 22.72
C GLU A 105 23.93 -7.41 22.68
N SER A 106 24.00 -6.65 21.59
CA SER A 106 23.14 -5.48 21.33
C SER A 106 21.68 -5.84 21.04
N ASP A 107 21.41 -7.09 20.64
CA ASP A 107 20.09 -7.54 20.18
C ASP A 107 19.30 -8.24 21.29
N ASN A 108 19.87 -8.49 22.46
CA ASN A 108 19.12 -9.07 23.58
C ASN A 108 17.90 -8.24 23.98
N GLN A 109 17.92 -6.93 23.81
CA GLN A 109 16.72 -6.10 23.98
C GLN A 109 15.73 -6.27 22.82
N LYS A 110 16.21 -6.43 21.57
CA LYS A 110 15.34 -6.67 20.40
C LYS A 110 14.73 -8.07 20.40
N VAL A 111 15.50 -9.08 20.82
CA VAL A 111 14.97 -10.45 21.02
C VAL A 111 13.89 -10.49 22.08
N VAL A 112 14.06 -9.76 23.18
CA VAL A 112 13.03 -9.62 24.22
C VAL A 112 11.82 -8.85 23.70
N ILE A 113 12.01 -7.84 22.87
CA ILE A 113 10.92 -7.09 22.22
C ILE A 113 10.21 -7.98 21.18
N LEU A 114 10.93 -8.74 20.36
CA LEU A 114 10.36 -9.72 19.43
C LEU A 114 9.62 -10.85 20.16
N HIS A 115 10.20 -11.44 21.18
CA HIS A 115 9.51 -12.42 22.04
C HIS A 115 8.29 -11.82 22.73
N GLY A 116 8.40 -10.61 23.26
CA GLY A 116 7.29 -9.89 23.87
C GLY A 116 6.19 -9.53 22.86
N PHE A 117 6.58 -9.14 21.64
CA PHE A 117 5.62 -8.84 20.56
C PHE A 117 4.89 -10.10 20.10
N ILE A 118 5.61 -11.24 19.99
CA ILE A 118 5.04 -12.53 19.63
C ILE A 118 4.15 -13.09 20.74
N GLU A 119 4.62 -13.06 21.99
CA GLU A 119 3.80 -13.50 23.14
C GLU A 119 2.58 -12.61 23.33
N ALA A 120 2.68 -11.31 23.10
CA ALA A 120 1.55 -10.40 23.10
C ALA A 120 0.59 -10.72 21.96
N SER A 121 1.10 -10.93 20.72
CA SER A 121 0.26 -11.29 19.57
C SER A 121 -0.45 -12.63 19.78
N GLU A 122 0.22 -13.65 20.31
CA GLU A 122 -0.39 -14.95 20.59
C GLU A 122 -1.52 -14.90 21.63
N LYS A 123 -1.43 -13.98 22.59
CA LYS A 123 -2.45 -13.82 23.66
C LYS A 123 -3.64 -12.96 23.24
N GLU A 124 -3.45 -12.14 22.20
CA GLU A 124 -4.39 -11.08 21.88
C GLU A 124 -5.11 -11.25 20.54
N HIS A 125 -4.67 -12.18 19.69
CA HIS A 125 -5.30 -12.41 18.39
C HIS A 125 -6.22 -13.64 18.44
N PRO A 126 -7.47 -13.49 18.00
CA PRO A 126 -8.31 -14.64 17.70
C PRO A 126 -7.62 -15.53 16.64
N SER A 127 -7.97 -16.81 16.61
CA SER A 127 -7.42 -17.77 15.64
C SER A 127 -7.91 -17.56 14.20
N PHE A 128 -8.55 -16.43 13.90
CA PHE A 128 -9.11 -16.08 12.59
C PHE A 128 -9.05 -14.56 12.36
N GLY A 129 -9.19 -14.15 11.11
CA GLY A 129 -9.18 -12.76 10.71
C GLY A 129 -7.77 -12.21 10.46
N ALA A 130 -7.69 -11.07 9.79
CA ALA A 130 -6.45 -10.36 9.59
C ALA A 130 -6.02 -9.60 10.86
N PRO A 131 -4.74 -9.67 11.25
CA PRO A 131 -4.22 -8.95 12.41
C PRO A 131 -4.15 -7.45 12.19
N ASP A 132 -4.07 -6.69 13.29
CA ASP A 132 -3.75 -5.27 13.29
C ASP A 132 -2.33 -5.06 12.75
N ASN A 133 -2.20 -4.22 11.72
CA ASN A 133 -0.93 -3.93 11.05
C ASN A 133 -0.99 -2.55 10.39
N ASP A 134 0.14 -1.84 10.30
CA ASP A 134 0.24 -0.48 9.73
C ASP A 134 -0.15 -0.41 8.26
N ASP A 135 0.19 -1.40 7.48
CA ASP A 135 -0.33 -1.59 6.12
C ASP A 135 -1.84 -1.39 6.01
N ILE A 136 -2.59 -1.75 7.04
CA ILE A 136 -4.05 -1.78 7.02
C ILE A 136 -4.65 -0.59 7.76
N TYR A 137 -4.23 -0.33 9.03
CA TYR A 137 -4.92 0.67 9.83
C TYR A 137 -4.72 2.09 9.33
N ILE A 138 -3.59 2.44 8.70
CA ILE A 138 -3.43 3.78 8.12
C ILE A 138 -4.30 3.96 6.88
N ASN A 139 -4.41 2.94 6.01
CA ASN A 139 -5.37 2.96 4.90
C ASN A 139 -6.81 3.15 5.39
N ILE A 140 -7.20 2.49 6.50
CA ILE A 140 -8.50 2.68 7.14
C ILE A 140 -8.64 4.10 7.69
N LEU A 141 -7.59 4.67 8.27
CA LEU A 141 -7.62 6.04 8.77
C LEU A 141 -7.79 7.07 7.64
N PHE A 142 -7.10 6.90 6.51
CA PHE A 142 -7.33 7.73 5.32
C PHE A 142 -8.77 7.59 4.81
N LEU A 143 -9.29 6.37 4.71
CA LEU A 143 -10.69 6.14 4.33
C LEU A 143 -11.68 6.80 5.30
N HIS A 144 -11.43 6.69 6.60
CA HIS A 144 -12.22 7.37 7.63
C HIS A 144 -12.24 8.89 7.43
N CYS A 145 -11.08 9.49 7.16
CA CYS A 145 -10.98 10.94 6.92
C CYS A 145 -11.75 11.36 5.65
N LEU A 146 -11.60 10.61 4.55
CA LEU A 146 -12.32 10.86 3.30
C LEU A 146 -13.85 10.74 3.47
N ARG A 147 -14.32 9.79 4.26
CA ARG A 147 -15.75 9.62 4.56
C ARG A 147 -16.29 10.73 5.45
N ARG A 148 -15.52 11.14 6.44
CA ARG A 148 -15.94 12.09 7.48
C ARG A 148 -15.87 13.54 7.01
N TYR A 149 -14.79 13.92 6.33
CA TYR A 149 -14.48 15.29 5.95
C TYR A 149 -14.65 15.58 4.46
N GLY A 150 -14.90 14.55 3.66
CA GLY A 150 -15.07 14.64 2.21
C GLY A 150 -13.82 14.30 1.44
N ILE A 151 -13.99 14.10 0.12
CA ILE A 151 -12.94 13.66 -0.80
C ILE A 151 -11.80 14.68 -0.97
N ASP A 152 -12.03 15.94 -0.60
CA ASP A 152 -11.07 17.04 -0.69
C ASP A 152 -10.43 17.37 0.68
N VAL A 153 -10.55 16.49 1.68
CA VAL A 153 -9.97 16.69 3.01
C VAL A 153 -8.51 17.13 2.91
N ASP A 154 -8.13 18.16 3.64
CA ASP A 154 -6.78 18.68 3.64
C ASP A 154 -5.83 17.83 4.54
N PRO A 155 -4.52 17.78 4.24
CA PRO A 155 -3.57 16.95 4.97
C PRO A 155 -3.39 17.38 6.44
N VAL A 156 -3.64 18.63 6.80
CA VAL A 156 -3.55 19.09 8.19
C VAL A 156 -4.69 18.50 9.03
N THR A 157 -5.90 18.43 8.46
CA THR A 157 -7.04 17.75 9.10
C THR A 157 -6.74 16.28 9.32
N VAL A 158 -6.12 15.60 8.32
CA VAL A 158 -5.71 14.19 8.46
C VAL A 158 -4.64 14.04 9.54
N ALA A 159 -3.64 14.92 9.57
CA ALA A 159 -2.59 14.93 10.58
C ALA A 159 -3.16 15.07 12.02
N HIS A 160 -4.17 15.88 12.21
CA HIS A 160 -4.86 15.99 13.50
C HIS A 160 -5.65 14.72 13.87
N GLU A 161 -6.25 14.02 12.89
CA GLU A 161 -6.86 12.71 13.16
C GLU A 161 -5.80 11.64 13.49
N TRP A 162 -4.60 11.71 12.91
CA TRP A 162 -3.46 10.88 13.30
C TRP A 162 -3.09 11.07 14.77
N ASP A 163 -2.80 12.30 15.20
CA ASP A 163 -2.45 12.59 16.59
C ASP A 163 -3.54 12.14 17.58
N LYS A 164 -4.78 12.29 17.18
CA LYS A 164 -5.92 11.90 18.01
C LYS A 164 -6.08 10.38 18.15
N ARG A 165 -5.77 9.59 17.10
CA ARG A 165 -6.13 8.18 17.01
C ARG A 165 -4.97 7.23 17.15
N ILE A 166 -3.78 7.63 16.72
CA ILE A 166 -2.60 6.78 16.70
C ILE A 166 -1.78 7.01 17.96
N ARG A 167 -1.55 5.93 18.71
CA ARG A 167 -0.73 5.99 19.93
C ARG A 167 0.73 5.70 19.66
N LYS A 168 0.99 4.75 18.77
CA LYS A 168 2.33 4.28 18.44
C LYS A 168 2.38 3.87 16.99
N VAL A 169 3.38 4.34 16.28
CA VAL A 169 3.74 3.97 14.91
C VAL A 169 5.27 3.93 14.82
N TRP A 170 5.80 3.63 13.65
CA TRP A 170 7.21 3.39 13.44
C TRP A 170 7.78 4.38 12.42
N HIS A 171 9.09 4.42 12.25
CA HIS A 171 9.84 5.05 11.16
C HIS A 171 9.31 6.43 10.75
N ALA A 172 9.02 6.64 9.46
CA ALA A 172 8.54 7.91 8.93
C ALA A 172 7.22 8.36 9.56
N ASN A 173 6.32 7.42 9.84
CA ASN A 173 5.06 7.67 10.55
C ASN A 173 5.29 8.23 11.95
N ASN A 174 6.20 7.64 12.70
CA ASN A 174 6.50 8.09 14.06
C ASN A 174 7.14 9.47 14.05
N ALA A 175 8.12 9.70 13.19
CA ALA A 175 8.76 11.01 13.06
C ALA A 175 7.77 12.09 12.61
N GLY A 176 6.90 11.78 11.63
CA GLY A 176 5.81 12.65 11.21
C GLY A 176 4.83 12.97 12.34
N LEU A 177 4.40 11.96 13.10
CA LEU A 177 3.50 12.14 14.25
C LEU A 177 4.12 12.99 15.35
N GLU A 178 5.41 12.79 15.66
CA GLU A 178 6.12 13.64 16.61
C GLU A 178 6.24 15.07 16.14
N ASN A 179 6.46 15.29 14.84
CA ASN A 179 6.50 16.63 14.25
C ASN A 179 5.14 17.32 14.37
N ILE A 180 4.06 16.63 14.04
CA ILE A 180 2.68 17.14 14.19
C ILE A 180 2.42 17.59 15.64
N ARG A 181 2.82 16.77 16.63
CA ARG A 181 2.70 17.08 18.05
C ARG A 181 3.53 18.30 18.50
N LYS A 182 4.62 18.59 17.79
CA LYS A 182 5.44 19.79 17.98
C LYS A 182 4.93 21.00 17.19
N GLY A 183 3.82 20.87 16.43
CA GLY A 183 3.24 21.92 15.60
C GLY A 183 3.89 22.06 14.21
N ILE A 184 4.75 21.13 13.81
CA ILE A 184 5.30 21.04 12.46
C ILE A 184 4.29 20.22 11.63
N LEU A 185 3.48 20.92 10.84
CA LEU A 185 2.36 20.32 10.10
C LEU A 185 2.75 19.98 8.65
N PRO A 186 1.96 19.13 7.94
CA PRO A 186 2.18 18.87 6.53
C PRO A 186 2.18 20.16 5.69
N PRO A 187 3.07 20.25 4.66
CA PRO A 187 3.99 19.20 4.18
C PRO A 187 5.32 19.09 4.94
N ASP A 188 5.58 19.97 5.91
CA ASP A 188 6.85 20.01 6.63
C ASP A 188 7.06 18.82 7.56
N SER A 189 5.99 18.18 8.05
CA SER A 189 6.10 17.01 8.94
C SER A 189 6.81 15.81 8.30
N GLY A 190 6.68 15.64 6.98
CA GLY A 190 7.39 14.62 6.19
C GLY A 190 8.73 15.10 5.61
N ASN A 191 9.05 16.39 5.70
CA ASN A 191 10.23 16.97 5.08
C ASN A 191 11.53 16.45 5.77
N PRO A 192 12.58 16.07 5.00
CA PRO A 192 13.83 15.52 5.55
C PRO A 192 14.56 16.46 6.52
N ARG A 193 14.25 17.76 6.53
CA ARG A 193 14.71 18.68 7.57
C ARG A 193 14.22 18.31 8.97
N TYR A 194 13.06 17.73 9.08
CA TYR A 194 12.37 17.41 10.34
C TYR A 194 12.12 15.93 10.51
N ASN A 195 12.23 15.13 9.44
CA ASN A 195 11.98 13.70 9.43
C ASN A 195 13.15 12.97 8.75
N LEU A 196 14.01 12.34 9.55
CA LEU A 196 15.16 11.59 9.05
C LEU A 196 14.77 10.27 8.35
N HIS A 197 13.51 9.87 8.48
CA HIS A 197 12.91 8.68 7.87
C HIS A 197 12.12 9.01 6.60
N ALA A 198 12.37 10.16 5.98
CA ALA A 198 11.54 10.73 4.91
C ALA A 198 11.41 9.84 3.66
N ASP A 199 12.35 8.95 3.39
CA ASP A 199 12.36 8.00 2.28
C ASP A 199 12.10 6.53 2.68
N ASP A 200 11.69 6.31 3.95
CA ASP A 200 11.26 4.99 4.41
C ASP A 200 9.92 4.58 3.77
N ILE A 201 9.57 3.30 3.92
CA ILE A 201 8.48 2.62 3.20
C ILE A 201 7.06 3.10 3.53
N ASP A 202 6.86 3.82 4.63
CA ASP A 202 5.55 4.03 5.27
C ASP A 202 4.44 4.44 4.29
N PHE A 203 4.60 5.54 3.53
CA PHE A 203 3.54 5.93 2.60
C PHE A 203 3.35 4.94 1.45
N GLN A 204 4.38 4.18 1.07
CA GLN A 204 4.26 3.12 0.06
C GLN A 204 3.25 2.06 0.47
N ILE A 205 3.25 1.65 1.73
CA ILE A 205 2.37 0.60 2.26
C ILE A 205 1.00 1.12 2.67
N GLU A 206 0.78 2.42 2.66
CA GLU A 206 -0.41 3.09 3.18
C GLU A 206 -1.24 3.83 2.13
N SER A 207 -0.77 3.86 0.89
CA SER A 207 -1.38 4.63 -0.20
C SER A 207 -2.43 3.87 -1.01
N ASP A 208 -2.63 2.60 -0.76
CA ASP A 208 -3.46 1.68 -1.55
C ASP A 208 -4.89 2.20 -1.73
N VAL A 209 -5.48 2.73 -0.67
CA VAL A 209 -6.84 3.28 -0.69
C VAL A 209 -7.02 4.37 -1.76
N PHE A 210 -6.00 5.18 -2.02
CA PHE A 210 -6.06 6.23 -3.05
C PHE A 210 -6.11 5.66 -4.47
N GLY A 211 -5.51 4.49 -4.67
CA GLY A 211 -5.67 3.73 -5.91
C GLY A 211 -7.02 3.03 -6.02
N MET A 212 -7.50 2.44 -4.93
CA MET A 212 -8.79 1.74 -4.87
C MET A 212 -9.97 2.67 -5.19
N ILE A 213 -9.95 3.93 -4.72
CA ILE A 213 -11.02 4.92 -4.96
C ILE A 213 -10.91 5.65 -6.30
N ALA A 214 -9.89 5.38 -7.10
CA ALA A 214 -9.63 6.08 -8.36
C ALA A 214 -9.41 5.10 -9.54
N PRO A 215 -10.33 4.14 -9.81
CA PRO A 215 -10.17 3.16 -10.88
C PRO A 215 -9.90 3.84 -12.23
N GLY A 216 -8.81 3.49 -12.92
CA GLY A 216 -8.42 4.05 -14.21
C GLY A 216 -8.00 5.53 -14.19
N MET A 217 -7.92 6.16 -13.01
CA MET A 217 -7.65 7.59 -12.85
C MET A 217 -6.34 7.87 -12.07
N PRO A 218 -5.17 7.48 -12.58
CA PRO A 218 -3.89 7.61 -11.88
C PRO A 218 -3.50 9.06 -11.57
N GLN A 219 -3.98 10.06 -12.31
CA GLN A 219 -3.74 11.46 -11.97
C GLN A 219 -4.54 11.89 -10.73
N VAL A 220 -5.67 11.24 -10.48
CA VAL A 220 -6.46 11.46 -9.25
C VAL A 220 -5.73 10.85 -8.06
N SER A 221 -5.29 9.59 -8.14
CA SER A 221 -4.54 8.95 -7.06
C SER A 221 -3.23 9.71 -6.76
N ASN A 222 -2.53 10.23 -7.79
CA ASN A 222 -1.33 11.03 -7.61
C ASN A 222 -1.60 12.33 -6.83
N ARG A 223 -2.74 13.01 -7.08
CA ARG A 223 -3.09 14.21 -6.29
C ARG A 223 -3.28 13.89 -4.80
N TYR A 224 -3.83 12.73 -4.48
CA TYR A 224 -3.87 12.27 -3.08
C TYR A 224 -2.47 11.93 -2.58
N GLY A 225 -1.70 11.18 -3.35
CA GLY A 225 -0.33 10.80 -3.02
C GLY A 225 0.56 12.01 -2.73
N GLU A 226 0.53 13.02 -3.59
CA GLU A 226 1.29 14.26 -3.41
C GLU A 226 0.89 15.01 -2.13
N ARG A 227 -0.40 15.05 -1.80
CA ARG A 227 -0.89 15.75 -0.61
C ARG A 227 -0.68 14.96 0.69
N MET A 228 -1.01 13.67 0.69
CA MET A 228 -1.04 12.86 1.90
C MET A 228 0.32 12.25 2.21
N GLY A 229 1.12 11.95 1.20
CA GLY A 229 2.47 11.40 1.41
C GLY A 229 3.38 12.32 2.21
N HIS A 230 3.20 13.65 2.06
CA HIS A 230 3.99 14.63 2.82
C HIS A 230 3.58 14.78 4.29
N ILE A 231 2.63 14.00 4.79
CA ILE A 231 2.37 13.89 6.23
C ILE A 231 3.55 13.21 6.91
N MET A 232 4.14 12.16 6.26
CA MET A 232 5.19 11.33 6.84
C MET A 232 6.46 11.22 5.98
N ASN A 233 6.36 11.33 4.64
CA ASN A 233 7.45 11.04 3.72
C ASN A 233 7.81 12.24 2.81
N TYR A 234 8.91 12.08 2.04
CA TYR A 234 9.37 13.01 1.02
C TYR A 234 10.09 12.23 -0.09
N GLY A 235 10.19 12.79 -1.30
CA GLY A 235 10.96 12.19 -2.38
C GLY A 235 10.55 10.76 -2.72
N ASP A 236 11.51 9.83 -2.67
CA ASP A 236 11.27 8.43 -3.04
C ASP A 236 10.27 7.74 -2.11
N GLY A 237 10.12 8.14 -0.83
CA GLY A 237 9.07 7.64 0.04
C GLY A 237 7.67 8.01 -0.45
N VAL A 238 7.47 9.27 -0.91
CA VAL A 238 6.21 9.69 -1.54
C VAL A 238 6.00 9.01 -2.89
N TYR A 239 7.07 8.87 -3.69
CA TYR A 239 6.97 8.22 -5.01
C TYR A 239 6.64 6.74 -4.90
N GLY A 240 7.10 6.05 -3.84
CA GLY A 240 6.69 4.69 -3.53
C GLY A 240 5.17 4.57 -3.42
N GLY A 241 4.54 5.41 -2.60
CA GLY A 241 3.08 5.42 -2.46
C GLY A 241 2.35 5.81 -3.74
N MET A 242 2.85 6.80 -4.50
CA MET A 242 2.28 7.16 -5.79
C MET A 242 2.35 6.02 -6.80
N PHE A 243 3.47 5.29 -6.83
CA PHE A 243 3.64 4.13 -7.71
C PHE A 243 2.69 2.99 -7.35
N ILE A 244 2.60 2.64 -6.05
CA ILE A 244 1.68 1.60 -5.56
C ILE A 244 0.24 1.99 -5.87
N SER A 245 -0.21 3.18 -5.48
CA SER A 245 -1.59 3.62 -5.74
C SER A 245 -1.91 3.70 -7.24
N ALA A 246 -0.94 4.12 -8.08
CA ALA A 246 -1.12 4.10 -9.53
C ALA A 246 -1.27 2.69 -10.08
N MET A 247 -0.52 1.70 -9.58
CA MET A 247 -0.70 0.29 -9.96
C MET A 247 -2.11 -0.21 -9.62
N TYR A 248 -2.65 0.14 -8.45
CA TYR A 248 -4.05 -0.17 -8.12
C TYR A 248 -5.03 0.44 -9.14
N THR A 249 -4.87 1.72 -9.52
CA THR A 249 -5.75 2.33 -10.54
C THR A 249 -5.73 1.58 -11.86
N GLN A 250 -4.55 1.09 -12.27
CA GLN A 250 -4.39 0.35 -13.52
C GLN A 250 -4.93 -1.08 -13.43
N ALA A 251 -4.83 -1.73 -12.28
CA ALA A 251 -5.28 -3.11 -12.06
C ALA A 251 -6.78 -3.30 -12.31
N PHE A 252 -7.61 -2.26 -12.18
CA PHE A 252 -9.04 -2.34 -12.51
C PHE A 252 -9.29 -2.67 -13.98
N PHE A 253 -8.38 -2.29 -14.88
CA PHE A 253 -8.59 -2.37 -16.33
C PHE A 253 -7.47 -3.08 -17.10
N ALA A 254 -6.35 -3.40 -16.45
CA ALA A 254 -5.23 -4.09 -17.06
C ALA A 254 -5.57 -5.56 -17.40
N ARG A 255 -4.85 -6.10 -18.35
CA ARG A 255 -4.99 -7.50 -18.80
C ARG A 255 -4.08 -8.46 -18.04
N ASN A 256 -2.98 -7.96 -17.53
CA ASN A 256 -1.96 -8.73 -16.82
C ASN A 256 -1.13 -7.82 -15.91
N ILE A 257 -0.36 -8.44 -15.04
CA ILE A 257 0.50 -7.77 -14.05
C ILE A 257 1.59 -6.90 -14.69
N ARG A 258 2.18 -7.33 -15.78
CA ARG A 258 3.23 -6.55 -16.48
C ARG A 258 2.70 -5.19 -16.90
N GLU A 259 1.50 -5.16 -17.48
CA GLU A 259 0.84 -3.91 -17.87
C GLU A 259 0.59 -3.00 -16.66
N VAL A 260 0.20 -3.57 -15.51
CA VAL A 260 -0.01 -2.82 -14.27
C VAL A 260 1.29 -2.11 -13.83
N VAL A 261 2.39 -2.84 -13.76
CA VAL A 261 3.70 -2.32 -13.34
C VAL A 261 4.20 -1.24 -14.29
N GLU A 262 4.20 -1.50 -15.60
CA GLU A 262 4.71 -0.56 -16.61
C GLU A 262 3.89 0.73 -16.69
N LYS A 263 2.57 0.66 -16.50
CA LYS A 263 1.72 1.84 -16.46
C LYS A 263 1.86 2.59 -15.13
N GLY A 264 1.91 1.88 -14.00
CA GLY A 264 2.15 2.48 -12.70
C GLY A 264 3.44 3.30 -12.65
N LEU A 265 4.51 2.76 -13.25
CA LEU A 265 5.83 3.42 -13.30
C LEU A 265 5.80 4.80 -13.98
N LYS A 266 4.86 5.05 -14.89
CA LYS A 266 4.71 6.35 -15.55
C LYS A 266 4.11 7.43 -14.64
N ALA A 267 3.58 7.06 -13.48
CA ALA A 267 2.98 7.98 -12.53
C ALA A 267 4.00 8.72 -11.66
N ILE A 268 5.25 8.30 -11.65
CA ILE A 268 6.32 8.89 -10.85
C ILE A 268 7.44 9.48 -11.71
N PRO A 269 8.24 10.43 -11.20
CA PRO A 269 9.30 11.08 -11.98
C PRO A 269 10.33 10.06 -12.46
N ALA A 270 10.56 10.03 -13.76
CA ALA A 270 11.46 9.05 -14.39
C ALA A 270 12.92 9.14 -13.91
N LYS A 271 13.31 10.27 -13.29
CA LYS A 271 14.66 10.50 -12.76
C LYS A 271 14.77 10.20 -11.27
N SER A 272 13.70 9.89 -10.57
CA SER A 272 13.76 9.45 -9.17
C SER A 272 14.56 8.15 -9.07
N GLN A 273 15.24 7.93 -7.95
CA GLN A 273 15.98 6.68 -7.72
C GLN A 273 15.00 5.49 -7.69
N TYR A 274 13.82 5.68 -7.09
CA TYR A 274 12.75 4.69 -7.09
C TYR A 274 12.41 4.23 -8.52
N ALA A 275 12.11 5.16 -9.45
CA ALA A 275 11.80 4.80 -10.83
C ALA A 275 12.97 4.16 -11.57
N GLN A 276 14.21 4.51 -11.24
CA GLN A 276 15.39 3.89 -11.83
C GLN A 276 15.54 2.44 -11.37
N LEU A 277 15.34 2.17 -10.07
CA LEU A 277 15.37 0.82 -9.52
C LEU A 277 14.28 -0.05 -10.16
N ILE A 278 13.04 0.43 -10.26
CA ILE A 278 11.94 -0.34 -10.87
C ILE A 278 12.27 -0.68 -12.35
N ARG A 279 12.85 0.25 -13.11
CA ARG A 279 13.31 -0.06 -14.48
C ARG A 279 14.39 -1.11 -14.53
N ASP A 280 15.31 -1.09 -13.58
CA ASP A 280 16.34 -2.13 -13.48
C ASP A 280 15.73 -3.49 -13.16
N VAL A 281 14.79 -3.57 -12.21
CA VAL A 281 14.08 -4.81 -11.88
C VAL A 281 13.35 -5.36 -13.11
N ILE A 282 12.62 -4.51 -13.84
CA ILE A 282 11.93 -4.91 -15.08
C ILE A 282 12.92 -5.50 -16.10
N ARG A 283 14.05 -4.80 -16.34
CA ARG A 283 15.07 -5.25 -17.26
C ARG A 283 15.71 -6.57 -16.81
N TRP A 284 16.08 -6.66 -15.55
CA TRP A 284 16.72 -7.88 -15.00
C TRP A 284 15.78 -9.08 -14.98
N HIS A 285 14.49 -8.86 -14.74
CA HIS A 285 13.49 -9.90 -14.93
C HIS A 285 13.45 -10.38 -16.40
N ASP A 286 13.49 -9.47 -17.40
CA ASP A 286 13.49 -9.83 -18.80
C ASP A 286 14.76 -10.59 -19.23
N GLU A 287 15.90 -10.26 -18.62
CA GLU A 287 17.16 -10.95 -18.82
C GLU A 287 17.24 -12.30 -18.08
N ASN A 288 16.50 -12.48 -16.98
CA ASN A 288 16.52 -13.65 -16.11
C ASN A 288 15.09 -14.09 -15.71
N PRO A 289 14.24 -14.48 -16.65
CA PRO A 289 12.80 -14.70 -16.38
C PRO A 289 12.51 -15.87 -15.43
N ASP A 290 13.44 -16.83 -15.32
CA ASP A 290 13.30 -18.02 -14.50
C ASP A 290 14.21 -18.00 -13.25
N ASP A 291 14.97 -16.91 -13.05
CA ASP A 291 15.95 -16.79 -11.94
C ASP A 291 15.75 -15.49 -11.14
N TRP A 292 14.78 -15.52 -10.23
CA TRP A 292 14.47 -14.39 -9.36
C TRP A 292 15.62 -14.07 -8.40
N LEU A 293 16.40 -15.08 -7.94
CA LEU A 293 17.53 -14.88 -7.05
C LEU A 293 18.63 -14.07 -7.70
N LYS A 294 18.90 -14.31 -8.98
CA LYS A 294 19.89 -13.51 -9.72
C LYS A 294 19.44 -12.04 -9.81
N THR A 295 18.15 -11.79 -10.08
CA THR A 295 17.61 -10.43 -10.06
C THR A 295 17.70 -9.82 -8.67
N TRP A 296 17.41 -10.57 -7.61
CA TRP A 296 17.57 -10.13 -6.23
C TRP A 296 19.01 -9.69 -5.93
N HIS A 297 20.02 -10.49 -6.31
CA HIS A 297 21.43 -10.14 -6.13
C HIS A 297 21.82 -8.86 -6.88
N LEU A 298 21.33 -8.67 -8.10
CA LEU A 298 21.57 -7.46 -8.88
C LEU A 298 20.91 -6.20 -8.24
N VAL A 299 19.73 -6.36 -7.66
CA VAL A 299 19.06 -5.29 -6.89
C VAL A 299 19.88 -4.96 -5.66
N GLN A 300 20.27 -5.96 -4.88
CA GLN A 300 21.02 -5.75 -3.65
C GLN A 300 22.38 -5.10 -3.93
N GLU A 301 23.13 -5.59 -4.92
CA GLU A 301 24.45 -5.06 -5.29
C GLU A 301 24.38 -3.59 -5.73
N LYS A 302 23.40 -3.25 -6.56
CA LYS A 302 23.32 -1.90 -7.11
C LYS A 302 22.63 -0.90 -6.19
N TRP A 303 21.57 -1.31 -5.50
CA TRP A 303 20.67 -0.41 -4.78
C TRP A 303 20.69 -0.58 -3.27
N GLY A 304 20.77 -1.82 -2.78
CA GLY A 304 20.79 -2.11 -1.35
C GLY A 304 22.06 -1.65 -0.67
N GLU A 305 23.22 -1.91 -1.30
CA GLU A 305 24.53 -1.57 -0.72
C GLU A 305 24.89 -0.07 -0.87
N ALA A 306 24.28 0.61 -1.81
CA ALA A 306 24.52 2.04 -2.07
C ALA A 306 23.60 2.96 -1.24
N ASP A 307 22.66 2.40 -0.51
CA ASP A 307 21.74 3.15 0.31
C ASP A 307 22.39 3.65 1.60
N HIS A 308 22.36 4.97 1.80
CA HIS A 308 22.96 5.64 2.95
C HIS A 308 21.93 6.37 3.81
N CYS A 309 20.62 6.09 3.62
CA CYS A 309 19.61 6.60 4.53
C CYS A 309 19.76 5.99 5.94
N PRO A 310 19.26 6.63 6.99
CA PRO A 310 19.44 6.17 8.38
C PRO A 310 18.97 4.73 8.63
N ASP A 311 17.90 4.30 7.98
CA ASP A 311 17.35 2.94 8.08
C ASP A 311 17.56 2.13 6.79
N GLY A 312 18.61 2.45 6.01
CA GLY A 312 19.01 1.76 4.80
C GLY A 312 20.03 0.63 5.02
N TYR A 313 20.91 0.45 4.04
CA TYR A 313 21.98 -0.54 4.06
C TYR A 313 22.85 -0.42 5.32
N LYS A 314 23.28 -1.52 5.89
CA LYS A 314 24.03 -1.65 7.16
C LYS A 314 23.20 -1.46 8.42
N GLN A 315 21.94 -1.10 8.30
CA GLN A 315 21.05 -1.12 9.46
C GLN A 315 20.53 -2.55 9.69
N PRO A 316 20.13 -2.87 10.91
CA PRO A 316 19.54 -4.17 11.21
C PRO A 316 18.28 -4.48 10.41
N PHE A 317 17.57 -3.44 9.92
CA PHE A 317 16.36 -3.57 9.14
C PHE A 317 16.32 -2.47 8.08
N ASN A 318 16.44 -2.85 6.82
CA ASN A 318 16.39 -1.90 5.72
C ASN A 318 14.94 -1.72 5.26
N ILE A 319 14.36 -0.58 5.57
CA ILE A 319 12.98 -0.20 5.25
C ILE A 319 12.89 0.91 4.20
N ASP A 320 13.96 1.16 3.46
CA ASP A 320 13.94 2.11 2.35
C ASP A 320 12.83 1.76 1.33
N ALA A 321 12.02 2.76 0.97
CA ALA A 321 10.87 2.58 0.09
C ALA A 321 11.26 2.01 -1.27
N LYS A 322 12.34 2.51 -1.90
CA LYS A 322 12.70 2.07 -3.25
C LYS A 322 13.15 0.62 -3.31
N LEU A 323 13.92 0.15 -2.31
CA LEU A 323 14.40 -1.22 -2.26
C LEU A 323 13.22 -2.19 -2.11
N ASN A 324 12.37 -1.93 -1.13
CA ASN A 324 11.17 -2.73 -0.88
C ASN A 324 10.17 -2.65 -2.04
N GLY A 325 10.02 -1.48 -2.68
CA GLY A 325 9.24 -1.34 -3.92
C GLY A 325 9.78 -2.21 -5.06
N GLY A 326 11.09 -2.36 -5.16
CA GLY A 326 11.72 -3.33 -6.07
C GLY A 326 11.31 -4.77 -5.78
N TYR A 327 11.23 -5.15 -4.51
CA TYR A 327 10.79 -6.49 -4.09
C TYR A 327 9.31 -6.74 -4.32
N VAL A 328 8.45 -5.74 -4.14
CA VAL A 328 7.05 -5.80 -4.58
C VAL A 328 6.96 -6.12 -6.07
N VAL A 329 7.72 -5.39 -6.91
CA VAL A 329 7.72 -5.61 -8.37
C VAL A 329 8.31 -6.97 -8.74
N MET A 330 9.34 -7.45 -8.05
CA MET A 330 9.84 -8.83 -8.23
C MET A 330 8.74 -9.86 -7.93
N GLY A 331 8.02 -9.72 -6.81
CA GLY A 331 6.89 -10.58 -6.48
C GLY A 331 5.83 -10.60 -7.58
N LEU A 332 5.45 -9.43 -8.08
CA LEU A 332 4.47 -9.29 -9.16
C LEU A 332 4.93 -9.92 -10.47
N LEU A 333 6.16 -9.64 -10.92
CA LEU A 333 6.65 -10.10 -12.23
C LEU A 333 6.96 -11.59 -12.24
N TYR A 334 7.69 -12.11 -11.25
CA TYR A 334 8.00 -13.54 -11.14
C TYR A 334 6.79 -14.38 -10.74
N GLY A 335 5.83 -13.77 -10.03
CA GLY A 335 4.53 -14.38 -9.75
C GLY A 335 3.65 -14.49 -10.99
N ASN A 336 3.74 -13.51 -11.91
CA ASN A 336 3.05 -13.48 -13.20
C ASN A 336 1.55 -13.83 -13.11
N GLY A 337 0.85 -13.32 -12.07
CA GLY A 337 -0.57 -13.56 -11.84
C GLY A 337 -0.89 -14.83 -11.04
N ASP A 338 0.09 -15.67 -10.71
CA ASP A 338 -0.07 -16.77 -9.77
C ASP A 338 -0.10 -16.22 -8.34
N TRP A 339 -1.16 -16.54 -7.60
CA TRP A 339 -1.42 -15.99 -6.27
C TRP A 339 -0.32 -16.34 -5.28
N TYR A 340 -0.01 -17.64 -5.18
CA TYR A 340 1.01 -18.13 -4.25
C TYR A 340 2.41 -17.59 -4.60
N LYS A 341 2.81 -17.70 -5.87
CA LYS A 341 4.14 -17.25 -6.30
C LYS A 341 4.34 -15.76 -6.07
N THR A 342 3.32 -14.94 -6.31
CA THR A 342 3.38 -13.50 -6.08
C THR A 342 3.74 -13.19 -4.63
N MET A 343 3.04 -13.77 -3.67
CA MET A 343 3.34 -13.57 -2.24
C MET A 343 4.67 -14.21 -1.84
N ASN A 344 4.93 -15.43 -2.32
CA ASN A 344 6.15 -16.18 -1.99
C ASN A 344 7.41 -15.41 -2.42
N TYR A 345 7.47 -14.92 -3.65
CA TYR A 345 8.64 -14.16 -4.12
C TYR A 345 8.77 -12.80 -3.43
N ALA A 346 7.67 -12.07 -3.21
CA ALA A 346 7.69 -10.78 -2.52
C ALA A 346 8.19 -10.93 -1.07
N SER A 347 7.69 -11.92 -0.32
CA SER A 347 8.11 -12.20 1.06
C SER A 347 9.56 -12.73 1.13
N ARG A 348 9.94 -13.62 0.21
CA ARG A 348 11.28 -14.23 0.16
C ARG A 348 12.38 -13.26 -0.22
N ALA A 349 12.05 -12.12 -0.78
CA ALA A 349 13.02 -11.05 -0.99
C ALA A 349 13.62 -10.52 0.33
N GLY A 350 12.99 -10.80 1.46
CA GLY A 350 13.47 -10.36 2.78
C GLY A 350 13.14 -8.92 3.07
N GLN A 351 13.91 -8.30 3.95
CA GLN A 351 13.68 -6.95 4.47
C GLN A 351 12.26 -6.83 5.09
N ASP A 352 11.42 -5.98 4.56
CA ASP A 352 10.03 -5.83 4.97
C ASP A 352 9.17 -6.97 4.37
N ALA A 353 9.33 -8.15 4.96
CA ALA A 353 8.86 -9.41 4.40
C ALA A 353 7.34 -9.61 4.48
N ASP A 354 6.60 -8.77 5.22
CA ASP A 354 5.15 -8.79 5.32
C ASP A 354 4.49 -7.67 4.50
N CYS A 355 5.07 -6.46 4.48
CA CYS A 355 4.52 -5.36 3.70
C CYS A 355 4.72 -5.57 2.19
N ASN A 356 5.86 -6.14 1.77
CA ASN A 356 6.11 -6.42 0.35
C ASN A 356 5.05 -7.36 -0.27
N PRO A 357 4.71 -8.53 0.31
CA PRO A 357 3.62 -9.35 -0.19
C PRO A 357 2.24 -8.72 0.02
N ALA A 358 2.04 -7.84 1.02
CA ALA A 358 0.80 -7.09 1.20
C ALA A 358 0.48 -6.21 -0.01
N ASN A 359 1.43 -5.38 -0.42
CA ASN A 359 1.26 -4.56 -1.63
C ASN A 359 1.09 -5.43 -2.89
N ALA A 360 1.94 -6.46 -3.07
CA ALA A 360 1.88 -7.31 -4.26
C ALA A 360 0.54 -8.06 -4.37
N ALA A 361 0.08 -8.69 -3.28
CA ALA A 361 -1.18 -9.43 -3.27
C ALA A 361 -2.40 -8.51 -3.34
N GLY A 362 -2.34 -7.30 -2.75
CA GLY A 362 -3.40 -6.30 -2.89
C GLY A 362 -3.59 -5.84 -4.34
N ILE A 363 -2.51 -5.56 -5.05
CA ILE A 363 -2.53 -5.21 -6.48
C ILE A 363 -3.05 -6.37 -7.32
N LEU A 364 -2.56 -7.60 -7.09
CA LEU A 364 -3.05 -8.80 -7.78
C LEU A 364 -4.52 -9.05 -7.46
N GLY A 365 -4.95 -8.91 -6.19
CA GLY A 365 -6.34 -9.04 -5.78
C GLY A 365 -7.27 -8.03 -6.49
N THR A 366 -6.78 -6.80 -6.72
CA THR A 366 -7.51 -5.82 -7.54
C THR A 366 -7.62 -6.26 -9.00
N LEU A 367 -6.56 -6.85 -9.55
CA LEU A 367 -6.58 -7.30 -10.94
C LEU A 367 -7.60 -8.43 -11.15
N ILE A 368 -7.61 -9.44 -10.26
CA ILE A 368 -8.41 -10.65 -10.42
C ILE A 368 -9.80 -10.59 -9.77
N GLY A 369 -10.00 -9.72 -8.76
CA GLY A 369 -11.21 -9.67 -7.91
C GLY A 369 -11.19 -10.67 -6.74
N ALA A 370 -11.98 -10.40 -5.69
CA ALA A 370 -12.06 -11.21 -4.47
C ALA A 370 -12.52 -12.65 -4.73
N HIS A 371 -13.47 -12.83 -5.65
CA HIS A 371 -14.00 -14.15 -5.99
C HIS A 371 -12.95 -15.07 -6.60
N ALA A 372 -11.94 -14.52 -7.27
CA ALA A 372 -10.86 -15.29 -7.89
C ALA A 372 -9.70 -15.60 -6.95
N ILE A 373 -9.65 -15.01 -5.76
CA ILE A 373 -8.66 -15.37 -4.73
C ILE A 373 -8.95 -16.82 -4.28
N PRO A 374 -7.95 -17.72 -4.28
CA PRO A 374 -8.18 -19.11 -3.89
C PRO A 374 -8.77 -19.19 -2.46
N ALA A 375 -9.78 -20.04 -2.29
CA ALA A 375 -10.54 -20.14 -1.04
C ALA A 375 -9.65 -20.47 0.18
N GLU A 376 -8.61 -21.26 -0.02
CA GLU A 376 -7.62 -21.61 1.00
C GLU A 376 -6.91 -20.41 1.63
N TYR A 377 -6.77 -19.30 0.88
CA TYR A 377 -6.20 -18.04 1.38
C TYR A 377 -7.27 -17.10 1.93
N ARG A 378 -8.44 -17.06 1.30
CA ARG A 378 -9.54 -16.16 1.64
C ARG A 378 -10.28 -16.59 2.89
N ASP A 379 -10.65 -17.89 2.98
CA ASP A 379 -11.54 -18.39 4.02
C ASP A 379 -11.01 -18.21 5.46
N PRO A 380 -9.70 -18.33 5.74
CA PRO A 380 -9.15 -18.07 7.08
C PRO A 380 -9.32 -16.64 7.59
N LEU A 381 -9.56 -15.66 6.70
CA LEU A 381 -9.86 -14.30 7.12
C LEU A 381 -11.21 -14.16 7.82
N HIS A 382 -12.17 -15.09 7.60
CA HIS A 382 -13.52 -15.02 8.15
C HIS A 382 -14.17 -13.63 7.97
N ASN A 383 -13.89 -12.97 6.84
CA ASN A 383 -14.37 -11.61 6.53
C ASN A 383 -14.04 -10.55 7.61
N THR A 384 -12.96 -10.73 8.38
CA THR A 384 -12.68 -9.91 9.57
C THR A 384 -11.27 -9.33 9.55
N TYR A 385 -11.15 -8.02 9.83
CA TYR A 385 -9.92 -7.34 10.21
C TYR A 385 -10.03 -6.85 11.66
N TRP A 386 -9.00 -7.06 12.46
CA TRP A 386 -8.93 -6.63 13.85
C TRP A 386 -8.17 -5.31 13.97
N ASN A 387 -8.79 -4.30 14.58
CA ASN A 387 -8.20 -2.99 14.84
C ASN A 387 -7.88 -2.83 16.32
N LYS A 388 -6.62 -2.57 16.64
CA LYS A 388 -6.16 -2.26 18.01
C LYS A 388 -5.51 -0.90 18.11
N THR A 389 -4.98 -0.39 17.00
CA THR A 389 -4.17 0.83 16.97
C THR A 389 -5.03 2.08 16.88
N LEU A 390 -6.11 2.09 16.09
CA LEU A 390 -6.93 3.28 15.85
C LEU A 390 -7.92 3.54 16.99
N ALA A 391 -7.54 4.37 17.93
CA ALA A 391 -8.38 4.72 19.07
C ALA A 391 -9.68 5.43 18.66
N GLY A 392 -10.81 4.99 19.25
CA GLY A 392 -12.13 5.56 18.99
C GLY A 392 -12.74 5.23 17.62
N LEU A 393 -12.18 4.24 16.93
CA LEU A 393 -12.77 3.55 15.79
C LEU A 393 -13.17 2.12 16.21
N PRO A 394 -13.96 1.39 15.41
CA PRO A 394 -14.37 0.02 15.74
C PRO A 394 -13.18 -0.91 16.02
N ASP A 395 -13.32 -1.83 16.95
CA ASP A 395 -12.29 -2.83 17.30
C ASP A 395 -12.11 -3.90 16.20
N SER A 396 -13.06 -4.00 15.27
CA SER A 396 -12.97 -4.86 14.08
C SER A 396 -13.77 -4.28 12.93
N TYR A 397 -13.43 -4.72 11.71
CA TYR A 397 -14.13 -4.38 10.47
C TYR A 397 -14.48 -5.65 9.72
N GLU A 398 -15.68 -5.71 9.17
CA GLU A 398 -16.03 -6.68 8.14
C GLU A 398 -15.42 -6.23 6.81
N ILE A 399 -14.68 -7.11 6.13
CA ILE A 399 -13.88 -6.76 4.95
C ILE A 399 -14.78 -6.34 3.77
N ASP A 400 -15.94 -6.97 3.61
CA ASP A 400 -16.95 -6.61 2.60
C ASP A 400 -17.57 -5.24 2.87
N VAL A 401 -17.84 -4.90 4.15
CA VAL A 401 -18.31 -3.55 4.53
C VAL A 401 -17.23 -2.51 4.29
N LEU A 402 -15.97 -2.81 4.61
CA LEU A 402 -14.83 -1.93 4.34
C LEU A 402 -14.67 -1.68 2.82
N ALA A 403 -14.87 -2.72 2.01
CA ALA A 403 -14.83 -2.61 0.56
C ALA A 403 -15.99 -1.76 0.01
N GLU A 404 -17.20 -1.96 0.53
CA GLU A 404 -18.39 -1.15 0.17
C GLU A 404 -18.15 0.33 0.52
N ASP A 405 -17.68 0.62 1.73
CA ASP A 405 -17.35 1.98 2.17
C ASP A 405 -16.30 2.64 1.26
N THR A 406 -15.28 1.88 0.84
CA THR A 406 -14.24 2.33 -0.09
C THR A 406 -14.83 2.61 -1.46
N ALA A 407 -15.66 1.70 -1.98
CA ALA A 407 -16.29 1.84 -3.29
C ALA A 407 -17.24 3.04 -3.34
N GLN A 408 -17.96 3.32 -2.26
CA GLN A 408 -18.82 4.51 -2.16
C GLN A 408 -18.02 5.82 -2.17
N VAL A 409 -16.84 5.85 -1.54
CA VAL A 409 -15.91 7.00 -1.67
C VAL A 409 -15.42 7.10 -3.11
N GLY A 410 -15.05 5.98 -3.72
CA GLY A 410 -14.62 5.92 -5.12
C GLY A 410 -15.67 6.42 -6.10
N LEU A 411 -16.95 6.12 -5.87
CA LEU A 411 -18.05 6.69 -6.66
C LEU A 411 -18.08 8.22 -6.57
N LYS A 412 -17.93 8.80 -5.38
CA LYS A 412 -17.87 10.26 -5.21
C LYS A 412 -16.66 10.85 -5.94
N VAL A 413 -15.51 10.19 -5.83
CA VAL A 413 -14.28 10.58 -6.53
C VAL A 413 -14.46 10.51 -8.03
N LEU A 414 -15.05 9.45 -8.56
CA LEU A 414 -15.40 9.30 -9.98
C LEU A 414 -16.22 10.47 -10.49
N LEU A 415 -17.36 10.74 -9.84
CA LEU A 415 -18.29 11.81 -10.23
C LEU A 415 -17.64 13.19 -10.17
N ALA A 416 -16.81 13.45 -9.15
CA ALA A 416 -16.08 14.72 -9.01
C ALA A 416 -14.98 14.91 -10.08
N ASN A 417 -14.56 13.83 -10.76
CA ASN A 417 -13.51 13.86 -11.77
C ASN A 417 -14.01 13.62 -13.21
N GLY A 418 -15.29 13.86 -13.46
CA GLY A 418 -15.87 13.83 -14.80
C GLY A 418 -16.35 12.46 -15.25
N GLY A 419 -16.39 11.48 -14.36
CA GLY A 419 -17.07 10.23 -14.58
C GLY A 419 -18.59 10.38 -14.45
N ASP A 420 -19.31 9.35 -14.85
CA ASP A 420 -20.78 9.31 -14.82
C ASP A 420 -21.25 7.91 -14.44
N VAL A 421 -22.54 7.76 -14.18
CA VAL A 421 -23.18 6.47 -13.88
C VAL A 421 -24.44 6.28 -14.70
N SER A 422 -24.68 5.06 -15.11
CA SER A 422 -25.92 4.66 -15.76
C SER A 422 -26.45 3.36 -15.15
N THR A 423 -27.68 3.00 -15.53
CA THR A 423 -28.23 1.68 -15.17
C THR A 423 -28.49 0.91 -16.45
N HIS A 424 -27.91 -0.28 -16.55
CA HIS A 424 -28.11 -1.22 -17.64
C HIS A 424 -28.60 -2.56 -17.08
N ASP A 425 -29.74 -3.05 -17.54
CA ASP A 425 -30.40 -4.28 -17.06
C ASP A 425 -30.54 -4.35 -15.52
N GLY A 426 -30.87 -3.19 -14.92
CA GLY A 426 -31.03 -3.06 -13.47
C GLY A 426 -29.72 -3.01 -12.68
N LYS A 427 -28.57 -3.03 -13.33
CA LYS A 427 -27.24 -2.94 -12.70
C LYS A 427 -26.63 -1.55 -12.90
N LEU A 428 -26.01 -1.02 -11.85
CA LEU A 428 -25.26 0.23 -11.91
C LEU A 428 -23.96 0.01 -12.71
N VAL A 429 -23.70 0.91 -13.66
CA VAL A 429 -22.48 0.94 -14.48
C VAL A 429 -21.80 2.29 -14.30
N LEU A 430 -20.53 2.25 -13.96
CA LEU A 430 -19.64 3.40 -13.84
C LEU A 430 -19.01 3.68 -15.21
N HIS A 431 -19.06 4.92 -15.66
CA HIS A 431 -18.35 5.39 -16.85
C HIS A 431 -17.11 6.14 -16.40
N VAL A 432 -15.96 5.49 -16.52
CA VAL A 432 -14.68 5.96 -15.99
C VAL A 432 -13.90 6.73 -17.05
N PRO A 433 -13.57 8.02 -16.81
CA PRO A 433 -12.70 8.79 -17.70
C PRO A 433 -11.25 8.28 -17.54
N MET A 434 -10.81 7.43 -18.46
CA MET A 434 -9.47 6.86 -18.41
C MET A 434 -8.41 7.95 -18.50
N GLN A 435 -7.42 7.91 -17.63
CA GLN A 435 -6.32 8.86 -17.58
C GLN A 435 -5.00 8.17 -17.88
N GLU A 436 -4.12 8.85 -18.63
CA GLU A 436 -2.72 8.43 -18.71
C GLU A 436 -2.00 8.87 -17.44
N PRO A 437 -1.16 8.00 -16.84
CA PRO A 437 -0.36 8.37 -15.69
C PRO A 437 0.55 9.57 -16.02
N THR A 438 0.60 10.54 -15.13
CA THR A 438 1.44 11.73 -15.27
C THR A 438 2.17 12.00 -13.96
N PRO A 439 3.50 12.04 -13.97
CA PRO A 439 4.28 12.28 -12.76
C PRO A 439 4.15 13.74 -12.30
N PRO A 440 4.49 14.04 -11.02
CA PRO A 440 4.69 15.38 -10.55
C PRO A 440 5.69 16.17 -11.43
N ALA A 441 5.45 17.46 -11.59
CA ALA A 441 6.30 18.32 -12.42
C ALA A 441 7.68 18.56 -11.80
N THR A 442 7.75 18.55 -10.48
CA THR A 442 8.98 18.76 -9.71
C THR A 442 9.51 17.42 -9.22
N LEU A 443 10.80 17.20 -9.40
CA LEU A 443 11.49 16.07 -8.82
C LEU A 443 11.95 16.44 -7.42
N GLU A 444 11.44 15.73 -6.43
CA GLU A 444 11.93 15.76 -5.06
C GLU A 444 12.98 14.66 -4.89
N GLN A 445 14.08 14.95 -4.24
CA GLN A 445 15.13 13.99 -3.93
C GLN A 445 15.68 14.27 -2.53
N VAL A 446 15.88 13.21 -1.78
CA VAL A 446 16.71 13.25 -0.58
C VAL A 446 18.10 12.74 -0.95
N HIS A 447 19.12 13.51 -0.62
CA HIS A 447 20.50 13.07 -0.72
C HIS A 447 21.02 12.87 0.69
N TRP A 448 21.56 11.72 0.98
CA TRP A 448 22.11 11.40 2.29
C TRP A 448 23.62 11.48 2.27
N GLN A 449 24.21 12.11 3.24
CA GLN A 449 25.64 12.12 3.48
C GLN A 449 25.89 11.93 4.98
N ASP A 450 26.62 10.88 5.34
CA ASP A 450 26.94 10.53 6.74
C ASP A 450 25.64 10.49 7.61
N ASP A 451 24.62 9.77 7.13
CA ASP A 451 23.31 9.59 7.74
C ASP A 451 22.53 10.91 8.00
N LYS A 452 22.84 11.95 7.23
CA LYS A 452 22.16 13.24 7.29
C LYS A 452 21.66 13.66 5.92
N PRO A 453 20.46 14.26 5.85
CA PRO A 453 19.97 14.78 4.61
C PRO A 453 20.79 16.00 4.17
N VAL A 454 21.26 15.98 2.94
CA VAL A 454 21.80 17.16 2.27
C VAL A 454 20.61 17.92 1.69
N LEU A 455 20.22 18.99 2.36
CA LEU A 455 19.12 19.84 1.91
C LEU A 455 19.58 20.73 0.75
N PRO A 456 18.71 20.93 -0.27
CA PRO A 456 19.02 21.83 -1.40
C PRO A 456 19.20 23.30 -1.00
#